data_e365206ad7840a51074eec24cdcadcc4
#
_entry.id   e365206ad7840a51074eec24cdcadcc4
#
_cell.length_a   1.000
_cell.length_b   1.000
_cell.length_c   1.000
_cell.angle_alpha   90.00
_cell.angle_beta   90.00
_cell.angle_gamma   90.00
#
_symmetry.space_group_name_H-M   'P 1'
#
loop_
_entity.id
_entity.type
_entity.pdbx_description
1 polymer ?
#
loop_
_entity_poly.entity_id
_entity_poly.type
_entity_poly.pdbx_seq_one_letter_code
_entity_poly.pdbx_strand_id
1 'polypeptide(L)'
;MAESVVLDAVDLHILRLLQNDARTTYRELAAEVGVAPSTCLDRVARLRRTGVILGHQLRLDPAKLGRGLEALLLVQVRPHRRELIGPFVDRIRALPESRALFHLTGPDDYLVHVAVADPAGLQRLVLDEFTSRREVARVETRLIFQQWECGPLLPPSTGPSLSAD
;
A
#
# COMPACT_ATOMS: atom_id res chain seq x y z
N MET A 1 -12.94 3.24 15.95
CA MET A 1 -12.44 1.84 15.95
C MET A 1 -13.09 1.13 14.78
N ALA A 2 -12.31 0.50 13.89
CA ALA A 2 -12.90 -0.30 12.81
C ALA A 2 -13.53 -1.54 13.43
N GLU A 3 -14.79 -1.81 13.09
CA GLU A 3 -15.49 -3.01 13.51
C GLU A 3 -14.78 -4.23 12.90
N SER A 4 -14.30 -5.15 13.73
CA SER A 4 -13.59 -6.34 13.25
C SER A 4 -14.59 -7.29 12.59
N VAL A 5 -14.38 -7.57 11.31
CA VAL A 5 -15.19 -8.55 10.58
C VAL A 5 -14.78 -9.95 11.01
N VAL A 6 -15.75 -10.78 11.42
CA VAL A 6 -15.48 -12.18 11.73
C VAL A 6 -15.26 -12.95 10.44
N LEU A 7 -14.07 -13.56 10.30
CA LEU A 7 -13.65 -14.35 9.16
C LEU A 7 -13.51 -15.82 9.58
N ASP A 8 -14.10 -16.73 8.83
CA ASP A 8 -13.93 -18.18 9.02
C ASP A 8 -12.75 -18.73 8.19
N ALA A 9 -12.44 -20.02 8.35
CA ALA A 9 -11.35 -20.68 7.65
C ALA A 9 -11.51 -20.63 6.11
N VAL A 10 -12.75 -20.70 5.60
CA VAL A 10 -13.05 -20.61 4.17
C VAL A 10 -12.77 -19.21 3.66
N ASP A 11 -13.17 -18.16 4.41
CA ASP A 11 -12.89 -16.77 4.04
C ASP A 11 -11.38 -16.50 3.98
N LEU A 12 -10.63 -17.01 4.95
CA LEU A 12 -9.15 -16.86 4.98
C LEU A 12 -8.49 -17.59 3.82
N HIS A 13 -9.02 -18.74 3.43
CA HIS A 13 -8.51 -19.48 2.27
C HIS A 13 -8.81 -18.73 0.96
N ILE A 14 -10.01 -18.21 0.79
CA ILE A 14 -10.38 -17.36 -0.34
C ILE A 14 -9.45 -16.13 -0.41
N LEU A 15 -9.23 -15.43 0.70
CA LEU A 15 -8.34 -14.25 0.75
C LEU A 15 -6.91 -14.59 0.38
N ARG A 16 -6.40 -15.75 0.80
CA ARG A 16 -5.05 -16.21 0.43
C ARG A 16 -4.94 -16.46 -1.07
N LEU A 17 -5.90 -17.16 -1.67
CA LEU A 17 -5.92 -17.45 -3.10
C LEU A 17 -6.01 -16.17 -3.93
N LEU A 18 -6.92 -15.27 -3.60
CA LEU A 18 -7.11 -14.00 -4.33
C LEU A 18 -5.91 -13.03 -4.19
N GLN A 19 -5.14 -13.09 -3.10
CA GLN A 19 -3.91 -12.31 -2.97
C GLN A 19 -2.77 -12.88 -3.81
N ASN A 20 -2.77 -14.20 -4.06
CA ASN A 20 -1.81 -14.84 -4.95
C ASN A 20 -2.19 -14.61 -6.43
N ASP A 21 -3.46 -14.78 -6.78
CA ASP A 21 -3.98 -14.50 -8.11
C ASP A 21 -5.40 -13.91 -8.06
N ALA A 22 -5.48 -12.61 -8.23
CA ALA A 22 -6.74 -11.86 -8.24
C ALA A 22 -7.64 -12.19 -9.45
N ARG A 23 -7.16 -12.95 -10.45
CA ARG A 23 -7.90 -13.36 -11.65
C ARG A 23 -8.55 -14.72 -11.50
N THR A 24 -8.28 -15.46 -10.41
CA THR A 24 -8.92 -16.75 -10.12
C THR A 24 -10.44 -16.61 -10.19
N THR A 25 -11.07 -17.48 -10.97
CA THR A 25 -12.52 -17.46 -11.14
C THR A 25 -13.25 -17.97 -9.89
N TYR A 26 -14.50 -17.58 -9.69
CA TYR A 26 -15.31 -18.08 -8.56
C TYR A 26 -15.48 -19.61 -8.59
N ARG A 27 -15.45 -20.22 -9.76
CA ARG A 27 -15.53 -21.67 -9.92
C ARG A 27 -14.26 -22.36 -9.41
N GLU A 28 -13.10 -21.82 -9.77
CA GLU A 28 -11.81 -22.31 -9.28
C GLU A 28 -11.68 -22.10 -7.77
N LEU A 29 -11.99 -20.89 -7.28
CA LEU A 29 -11.99 -20.60 -5.84
C LEU A 29 -12.88 -21.58 -5.07
N ALA A 30 -14.10 -21.82 -5.57
CA ALA A 30 -15.06 -22.71 -4.93
C ALA A 30 -14.54 -24.15 -4.85
N ALA A 31 -13.89 -24.63 -5.93
CA ALA A 31 -13.27 -25.95 -5.97
C ALA A 31 -12.13 -26.07 -4.94
N GLU A 32 -11.25 -25.07 -4.87
CA GLU A 32 -10.10 -25.05 -3.95
C GLU A 32 -10.52 -24.98 -2.47
N VAL A 33 -11.57 -24.20 -2.15
CA VAL A 33 -12.03 -24.05 -0.77
C VAL A 33 -13.12 -25.06 -0.36
N GLY A 34 -13.57 -25.93 -1.28
CA GLY A 34 -14.53 -26.99 -1.01
C GLY A 34 -15.96 -26.53 -0.75
N VAL A 35 -16.44 -25.49 -1.45
CA VAL A 35 -17.82 -24.97 -1.35
C VAL A 35 -18.50 -24.90 -2.72
N ALA A 36 -19.83 -24.67 -2.75
CA ALA A 36 -20.53 -24.41 -4.00
C ALA A 36 -20.12 -23.06 -4.60
N PRO A 37 -20.09 -22.92 -5.96
CA PRO A 37 -19.73 -21.64 -6.62
C PRO A 37 -20.58 -20.45 -6.19
N SER A 38 -21.89 -20.64 -5.96
CA SER A 38 -22.78 -19.60 -5.43
C SER A 38 -22.37 -19.15 -4.03
N THR A 39 -22.06 -20.10 -3.15
CA THR A 39 -21.57 -19.81 -1.79
C THR A 39 -20.24 -19.03 -1.83
N CYS A 40 -19.31 -19.40 -2.72
CA CYS A 40 -18.06 -18.68 -2.89
C CYS A 40 -18.31 -17.23 -3.37
N LEU A 41 -19.20 -17.04 -4.35
CA LEU A 41 -19.59 -15.72 -4.86
C LEU A 41 -20.15 -14.84 -3.73
N ASP A 42 -21.07 -15.38 -2.92
CA ASP A 42 -21.70 -14.66 -1.80
C ASP A 42 -20.66 -14.26 -0.74
N ARG A 43 -19.69 -15.14 -0.44
CA ARG A 43 -18.60 -14.84 0.49
C ARG A 43 -17.70 -13.72 -0.03
N VAL A 44 -17.27 -13.76 -1.28
CA VAL A 44 -16.45 -12.70 -1.88
C VAL A 44 -17.24 -11.38 -1.93
N ALA A 45 -18.53 -11.42 -2.26
CA ALA A 45 -19.38 -10.22 -2.24
C ALA A 45 -19.49 -9.64 -0.81
N ARG A 46 -19.63 -10.50 0.21
CA ARG A 46 -19.60 -10.08 1.62
C ARG A 46 -18.27 -9.43 2.00
N LEU A 47 -17.13 -10.04 1.65
CA LEU A 47 -15.79 -9.54 1.95
C LEU A 47 -15.54 -8.16 1.30
N ARG A 48 -16.08 -7.92 0.09
CA ARG A 48 -16.06 -6.60 -0.55
C ARG A 48 -16.95 -5.60 0.16
N ARG A 49 -18.19 -5.96 0.45
CA ARG A 49 -19.16 -5.08 1.12
C ARG A 49 -18.71 -4.66 2.52
N THR A 50 -18.04 -5.55 3.24
CA THR A 50 -17.49 -5.28 4.58
C THR A 50 -16.13 -4.57 4.56
N GLY A 51 -15.59 -4.26 3.36
CA GLY A 51 -14.33 -3.55 3.22
C GLY A 51 -13.08 -4.39 3.54
N VAL A 52 -13.19 -5.71 3.69
CA VAL A 52 -12.03 -6.60 3.82
C VAL A 52 -11.26 -6.67 2.49
N ILE A 53 -11.98 -6.76 1.37
CA ILE A 53 -11.42 -6.61 0.03
C ILE A 53 -11.71 -5.19 -0.44
N LEU A 54 -10.66 -4.37 -0.54
CA LEU A 54 -10.76 -2.99 -1.00
C LEU A 54 -10.84 -2.85 -2.52
N GLY A 55 -10.25 -3.82 -3.25
CA GLY A 55 -10.20 -3.80 -4.72
C GLY A 55 -9.12 -4.71 -5.26
N HIS A 56 -8.89 -4.59 -6.56
CA HIS A 56 -7.80 -5.25 -7.28
C HIS A 56 -6.95 -4.19 -7.95
N GLN A 57 -5.64 -4.31 -7.85
CA GLN A 57 -4.69 -3.42 -8.51
C GLN A 57 -3.81 -4.19 -9.45
N LEU A 58 -3.55 -3.59 -10.61
CA LEU A 58 -2.58 -4.11 -11.55
C LEU A 58 -1.17 -3.75 -11.05
N ARG A 59 -0.31 -4.74 -10.94
CA ARG A 59 1.10 -4.54 -10.66
C ARG A 59 1.84 -4.31 -11.97
N LEU A 60 2.61 -3.25 -12.01
CA LEU A 60 3.42 -2.88 -13.15
C LEU A 60 4.89 -2.86 -12.74
N ASP A 61 5.76 -3.27 -13.64
CA ASP A 61 7.21 -3.10 -13.51
C ASP A 61 7.58 -1.65 -13.88
N PRO A 62 8.02 -0.82 -12.92
CA PRO A 62 8.37 0.57 -13.22
C PRO A 62 9.51 0.70 -14.23
N ALA A 63 10.47 -0.22 -14.21
CA ALA A 63 11.60 -0.21 -15.15
C ALA A 63 11.14 -0.41 -16.59
N LYS A 64 10.14 -1.27 -16.82
CA LYS A 64 9.51 -1.48 -18.13
C LYS A 64 8.74 -0.26 -18.64
N LEU A 65 8.35 0.63 -17.73
CA LEU A 65 7.70 1.90 -18.04
C LEU A 65 8.70 3.07 -18.12
N GLY A 66 10.02 2.79 -18.13
CA GLY A 66 11.06 3.81 -18.17
C GLY A 66 11.27 4.54 -16.82
N ARG A 67 10.83 3.96 -15.70
CA ARG A 67 10.95 4.54 -14.34
C ARG A 67 11.73 3.59 -13.43
N GLY A 68 12.95 3.20 -13.87
CA GLY A 68 13.74 2.17 -13.19
C GLY A 68 14.46 2.62 -11.92
N LEU A 69 14.44 3.91 -11.57
CA LEU A 69 15.02 4.41 -10.34
C LEU A 69 13.92 4.68 -9.32
N GLU A 70 13.91 3.91 -8.24
CA GLU A 70 12.96 4.09 -7.14
C GLU A 70 13.64 4.63 -5.89
N ALA A 71 12.95 5.51 -5.16
CA ALA A 71 13.46 6.12 -3.95
C ALA A 71 12.36 6.33 -2.90
N LEU A 72 12.77 6.38 -1.63
CA LEU A 72 11.96 6.82 -0.51
C LEU A 72 12.42 8.23 -0.11
N LEU A 73 11.48 9.17 -0.11
CA LEU A 73 11.70 10.54 0.36
C LEU A 73 11.09 10.67 1.75
N LEU A 74 11.94 10.89 2.77
CA LEU A 74 11.50 11.20 4.11
C LEU A 74 11.36 12.72 4.22
N VAL A 75 10.16 13.19 4.53
CA VAL A 75 9.80 14.61 4.44
C VAL A 75 9.36 15.11 5.79
N GLN A 76 9.94 16.24 6.22
CA GLN A 76 9.47 17.03 7.35
C GLN A 76 8.72 18.25 6.87
N VAL A 77 7.49 18.45 7.39
CA VAL A 77 6.64 19.61 7.10
C VAL A 77 6.60 20.55 8.31
N ARG A 78 6.88 21.83 8.10
CA ARG A 78 6.83 22.87 9.13
C ARG A 78 6.21 24.16 8.55
N PRO A 79 5.38 24.89 9.29
CA PRO A 79 4.76 24.49 10.54
C PRO A 79 3.67 23.44 10.33
N HIS A 80 3.42 22.61 11.34
CA HIS A 80 2.34 21.64 11.35
C HIS A 80 0.97 22.32 11.43
N ARG A 81 0.53 22.93 10.35
CA ARG A 81 -0.80 23.53 10.24
C ARG A 81 -1.66 22.68 9.34
N ARG A 82 -2.84 22.33 9.82
CA ARG A 82 -3.82 21.50 9.08
C ARG A 82 -4.12 22.06 7.68
N GLU A 83 -4.10 23.38 7.54
CA GLU A 83 -4.31 24.12 6.29
C GLU A 83 -3.22 23.84 5.23
N LEU A 84 -1.99 23.49 5.65
CA LEU A 84 -0.87 23.17 4.76
C LEU A 84 -0.77 21.69 4.45
N ILE A 85 -1.22 20.84 5.36
CA ILE A 85 -1.11 19.37 5.25
C ILE A 85 -1.99 18.83 4.12
N GLY A 86 -3.26 19.26 4.05
CA GLY A 86 -4.19 18.81 3.01
C GLY A 86 -3.65 19.08 1.60
N PRO A 87 -3.37 20.33 1.24
CA PRO A 87 -2.79 20.68 -0.06
C PRO A 87 -1.48 19.97 -0.38
N PHE A 88 -0.60 19.77 0.63
CA PHE A 88 0.63 18.99 0.46
C PHE A 88 0.33 17.55 0.05
N VAL A 89 -0.54 16.86 0.81
CA VAL A 89 -0.93 15.48 0.55
C VAL A 89 -1.55 15.33 -0.84
N ASP A 90 -2.50 16.22 -1.19
CA ASP A 90 -3.19 16.15 -2.47
C ASP A 90 -2.23 16.36 -3.64
N ARG A 91 -1.30 17.30 -3.52
CA ARG A 91 -0.26 17.56 -4.51
C ARG A 91 0.66 16.35 -4.70
N ILE A 92 1.19 15.79 -3.61
CA ILE A 92 2.09 14.63 -3.70
C ILE A 92 1.37 13.41 -4.30
N ARG A 93 0.09 13.21 -3.98
CA ARG A 93 -0.72 12.13 -4.56
C ARG A 93 -0.98 12.31 -6.06
N ALA A 94 -0.99 13.55 -6.53
CA ALA A 94 -1.19 13.87 -7.95
C ALA A 94 0.08 13.76 -8.80
N LEU A 95 1.27 13.68 -8.18
CA LEU A 95 2.52 13.53 -8.93
C LEU A 95 2.57 12.19 -9.64
N PRO A 96 2.87 12.17 -10.95
CA PRO A 96 2.98 10.93 -11.73
C PRO A 96 4.14 10.04 -11.28
N GLU A 97 5.13 10.59 -10.57
CA GLU A 97 6.24 9.87 -9.97
C GLU A 97 5.86 9.18 -8.65
N SER A 98 4.80 9.64 -7.97
CA SER A 98 4.39 9.11 -6.67
C SER A 98 3.76 7.73 -6.80
N ARG A 99 4.27 6.78 -6.01
CA ARG A 99 3.80 5.39 -5.92
C ARG A 99 3.00 5.13 -4.65
N ALA A 100 3.48 5.68 -3.53
CA ALA A 100 2.82 5.59 -2.23
C ALA A 100 3.18 6.79 -1.37
N LEU A 101 2.27 7.17 -0.48
CA LEU A 101 2.44 8.22 0.51
C LEU A 101 2.00 7.70 1.87
N PHE A 102 2.87 7.79 2.86
CA PHE A 102 2.59 7.38 4.23
C PHE A 102 2.75 8.61 5.15
N HIS A 103 1.81 8.78 6.08
CA HIS A 103 1.95 9.71 7.18
C HIS A 103 2.53 8.94 8.37
N LEU A 104 3.64 9.43 8.91
CA LEU A 104 4.43 8.73 9.91
C LEU A 104 4.32 9.40 11.29
N THR A 105 4.65 8.63 12.30
CA THR A 105 5.05 9.15 13.62
C THR A 105 6.58 9.15 13.69
N GLY A 106 7.17 10.08 14.43
CA GLY A 106 8.62 10.16 14.62
C GLY A 106 9.24 11.44 14.07
N PRO A 107 10.53 11.42 13.69
CA PRO A 107 11.24 12.64 13.27
C PRO A 107 10.78 13.16 11.90
N ASP A 108 10.32 12.30 11.03
CA ASP A 108 9.80 12.64 9.70
C ASP A 108 8.28 12.50 9.69
N ASP A 109 7.60 13.40 8.99
CA ASP A 109 6.14 13.45 8.96
C ASP A 109 5.57 12.55 7.86
N TYR A 110 6.29 12.47 6.72
CA TYR A 110 5.85 11.69 5.56
C TYR A 110 6.98 10.85 4.98
N LEU A 111 6.60 9.68 4.48
CA LEU A 111 7.41 8.87 3.58
C LEU A 111 6.71 8.84 2.23
N VAL A 112 7.40 9.27 1.18
CA VAL A 112 6.91 9.23 -0.21
C VAL A 112 7.74 8.23 -0.99
N HIS A 113 7.12 7.19 -1.52
CA HIS A 113 7.74 6.28 -2.47
C HIS A 113 7.58 6.86 -3.87
N VAL A 114 8.67 7.05 -4.57
CA VAL A 114 8.69 7.61 -5.93
C VAL A 114 9.42 6.71 -6.91
N ALA A 115 9.03 6.77 -8.19
CA ALA A 115 9.68 6.08 -9.29
C ALA A 115 9.96 7.08 -10.43
N VAL A 116 11.22 7.21 -10.84
CA VAL A 116 11.70 8.15 -11.85
C VAL A 116 12.59 7.42 -12.87
N ALA A 117 12.91 8.09 -13.98
CA ALA A 117 13.72 7.49 -15.03
C ALA A 117 15.20 7.34 -14.62
N ASP A 118 15.76 8.37 -13.99
CA ASP A 118 17.18 8.49 -13.73
C ASP A 118 17.47 9.43 -12.52
N PRO A 119 18.74 9.53 -12.08
CA PRO A 119 19.13 10.41 -10.98
C PRO A 119 18.83 11.90 -11.24
N ALA A 120 18.92 12.37 -12.49
CA ALA A 120 18.60 13.75 -12.82
C ALA A 120 17.10 14.03 -12.65
N GLY A 121 16.24 13.07 -13.03
CA GLY A 121 14.80 13.10 -12.78
C GLY A 121 14.48 13.15 -11.29
N LEU A 122 15.18 12.35 -10.50
CA LEU A 122 15.02 12.38 -9.04
C LEU A 122 15.41 13.72 -8.45
N GLN A 123 16.55 14.28 -8.87
CA GLN A 123 17.01 15.58 -8.42
C GLN A 123 16.01 16.68 -8.75
N ARG A 124 15.50 16.73 -10.00
CA ARG A 124 14.46 17.70 -10.40
C ARG A 124 13.21 17.54 -9.55
N LEU A 125 12.70 16.33 -9.38
CA LEU A 125 11.53 16.06 -8.54
C LEU A 125 11.71 16.60 -7.11
N VAL A 126 12.85 16.32 -6.49
CA VAL A 126 13.14 16.78 -5.12
C VAL A 126 13.22 18.31 -5.06
N LEU A 127 13.88 18.95 -6.02
CA LEU A 127 14.01 20.39 -6.05
C LEU A 127 12.67 21.09 -6.31
N ASP A 128 11.93 20.66 -7.34
CA ASP A 128 10.74 21.37 -7.81
C ASP A 128 9.52 21.12 -6.92
N GLU A 129 9.36 19.89 -6.42
CA GLU A 129 8.15 19.48 -5.70
C GLU A 129 8.30 19.45 -4.18
N PHE A 130 9.53 19.44 -3.66
CA PHE A 130 9.75 19.39 -2.23
C PHE A 130 10.55 20.58 -1.71
N THR A 131 11.81 20.72 -2.05
CA THR A 131 12.68 21.75 -1.41
C THR A 131 12.33 23.18 -1.78
N SER A 132 11.70 23.42 -2.91
CA SER A 132 11.18 24.74 -3.31
C SER A 132 9.95 25.18 -2.48
N ARG A 133 9.37 24.28 -1.68
CA ARG A 133 8.12 24.52 -0.96
C ARG A 133 8.37 25.00 0.45
N ARG A 134 7.70 26.10 0.84
CA ARG A 134 7.87 26.73 2.16
C ARG A 134 7.48 25.84 3.33
N GLU A 135 6.51 24.95 3.11
CA GLU A 135 6.05 24.00 4.11
C GLU A 135 7.00 22.81 4.30
N VAL A 136 7.93 22.56 3.37
CA VAL A 136 8.89 21.46 3.47
C VAL A 136 10.16 21.98 4.16
N ALA A 137 10.38 21.52 5.38
CA ALA A 137 11.55 21.90 6.17
C ALA A 137 12.79 21.05 5.86
N ARG A 138 12.58 19.77 5.49
CA ARG A 138 13.66 18.82 5.18
C ARG A 138 13.14 17.71 4.27
N VAL A 139 14.01 17.28 3.37
CA VAL A 139 13.83 16.02 2.60
C VAL A 139 15.11 15.20 2.70
N GLU A 140 14.98 13.95 3.05
CA GLU A 140 16.05 12.97 2.98
C GLU A 140 15.70 11.92 1.92
N THR A 141 16.61 11.66 0.99
CA THR A 141 16.41 10.73 -0.12
C THR A 141 17.15 9.43 0.16
N ARG A 142 16.44 8.29 0.08
CA ARG A 142 17.00 6.94 0.17
C ARG A 142 16.68 6.17 -1.09
N LEU A 143 17.68 5.71 -1.81
CA LEU A 143 17.50 4.89 -2.99
C LEU A 143 17.07 3.48 -2.59
N ILE A 144 16.15 2.90 -3.34
CA ILE A 144 15.76 1.50 -3.21
C ILE A 144 16.66 0.69 -4.14
N PHE A 145 17.49 -0.16 -3.55
CA PHE A 145 18.31 -1.09 -4.36
C PHE A 145 17.51 -2.30 -4.81
N GLN A 146 16.61 -2.77 -3.93
CA GLN A 146 15.78 -3.92 -4.23
C GLN A 146 14.52 -3.92 -3.36
N GLN A 147 13.42 -4.38 -3.92
CA GLN A 147 12.15 -4.59 -3.23
C GLN A 147 11.78 -6.07 -3.32
N TRP A 148 11.38 -6.63 -2.20
CA TRP A 148 10.83 -7.98 -2.14
C TRP A 148 9.34 -7.94 -1.81
N GLU A 149 8.62 -8.88 -2.38
CA GLU A 149 7.24 -9.12 -1.99
C GLU A 149 7.19 -9.99 -0.74
N CYS A 150 6.26 -9.64 0.13
CA CYS A 150 5.94 -10.45 1.28
C CYS A 150 4.72 -11.32 0.98
N GLY A 151 4.49 -12.32 1.81
CA GLY A 151 3.34 -13.21 1.69
C GLY A 151 1.99 -12.50 1.90
N PRO A 152 0.87 -13.22 1.72
CA PRO A 152 -0.46 -12.66 1.85
C PRO A 152 -0.72 -12.13 3.26
N LEU A 153 -1.41 -10.98 3.32
CA LEU A 153 -1.89 -10.40 4.58
C LEU A 153 -3.08 -11.19 5.08
N LEU A 154 -2.94 -11.79 6.25
CA LEU A 154 -4.00 -12.52 6.94
C LEU A 154 -4.15 -11.98 8.37
N PRO A 155 -5.28 -12.22 9.05
CA PRO A 155 -5.40 -11.89 10.46
C PRO A 155 -4.27 -12.51 11.27
N PRO A 156 -3.85 -11.89 12.38
CA PRO A 156 -2.87 -12.52 13.28
C PRO A 156 -3.41 -13.89 13.69
N SER A 157 -2.54 -14.91 13.62
CA SER A 157 -2.89 -16.22 14.15
C SER A 157 -3.20 -16.04 15.64
N THR A 158 -4.40 -16.44 16.06
CA THR A 158 -4.70 -16.63 17.46
C THR A 158 -3.93 -17.86 17.94
N GLY A 159 -2.59 -17.70 18.06
CA GLY A 159 -1.76 -18.64 18.80
C GLY A 159 -2.10 -18.57 20.28
N PRO A 160 -1.88 -19.65 21.05
CA PRO A 160 -2.02 -19.59 22.50
C PRO A 160 -1.17 -18.43 23.00
N SER A 161 -1.77 -17.54 23.82
CA SER A 161 -1.01 -16.53 24.55
C SER A 161 0.16 -17.22 25.23
N LEU A 162 1.38 -16.82 24.87
CA LEU A 162 2.55 -17.14 25.70
C LEU A 162 2.23 -16.52 27.07
N SER A 163 1.73 -17.35 27.98
CA SER A 163 1.71 -17.01 29.38
C SER A 163 3.16 -16.77 29.79
N ALA A 164 3.47 -15.51 30.09
CA ALA A 164 4.71 -15.16 30.76
C ALA A 164 4.67 -15.83 32.13
N ASP A 165 5.50 -16.82 32.34
CA ASP A 165 6.02 -17.25 33.65
C ASP A 165 7.24 -16.42 33.98
#